data_dcc1eff27940e7a87e52383165226f6e
#
_entry.id   dcc1eff27940e7a87e52383165226f6e
#
_cell.length_a   1.000
_cell.length_b   1.000
_cell.length_c   1.000
_cell.angle_alpha   90.00
_cell.angle_beta   90.00
_cell.angle_gamma   90.00
#
_symmetry.space_group_name_H-M   'P 1'
#
loop_
_entity.id
_entity.type
_entity.pdbx_description
1 polymer ?
#
loop_
_entity_poly.entity_id
_entity_poly.type
_entity_poly.pdbx_seq_one_letter_code
_entity_poly.pdbx_strand_id
1 'polypeptide(L)'
;SKYTEKRLISYASELQARDAALFITKGVALLRDHSVFDTTIHSTQSFSAGDSIYLAATLSKRRLDRNYTIHEPLEVVSVDGSVLRKAVMNASFLVNEIIRNSVTRIYANKQRANPVFEDRFLLHYKDSFKKSSVRKDQPIFLVGEPPKGLYFIAKGSVFLTTEEHAKFAELYETDFFGEGSIITSTNRSKNVYAMEDCSLLLLDKQLVLDEIRSEIPLVKLVLSHIFNLLELMNQLRFSHLEGVA
;
A
#
# COMPACT_ATOMS: atom_id res chain seq x y z
N SER A 1 10.33 -10.81 22.99
CA SER A 1 8.93 -10.85 23.46
C SER A 1 8.28 -12.15 23.00
N LYS A 2 7.22 -12.61 23.64
CA LYS A 2 6.50 -13.86 23.29
C LYS A 2 5.98 -13.88 21.83
N TYR A 3 5.90 -12.72 21.18
CA TYR A 3 5.26 -12.52 19.88
C TYR A 3 6.21 -12.03 18.80
N THR A 4 7.47 -11.82 19.13
CA THR A 4 8.54 -11.41 18.21
C THR A 4 9.75 -12.29 18.41
N GLU A 5 10.29 -12.85 17.35
CA GLU A 5 11.44 -13.73 17.34
C GLU A 5 12.48 -13.25 16.33
N LYS A 6 13.74 -13.15 16.75
CA LYS A 6 14.86 -12.98 15.81
C LYS A 6 15.21 -14.33 15.22
N ARG A 7 15.33 -14.41 13.91
CA ARG A 7 15.63 -15.64 13.18
C ARG A 7 16.71 -15.39 12.15
N LEU A 8 17.56 -16.36 11.95
CA LEU A 8 18.44 -16.48 10.79
C LEU A 8 17.79 -17.47 9.81
N ILE A 9 17.67 -17.10 8.55
CA ILE A 9 17.07 -17.92 7.49
C ILE A 9 18.11 -18.05 6.38
N SER A 10 18.60 -19.26 6.18
CA SER A 10 19.62 -19.55 5.18
C SER A 10 19.05 -20.20 3.92
N TYR A 11 17.88 -20.84 4.03
CA TYR A 11 17.24 -21.56 2.94
C TYR A 11 15.77 -21.17 2.78
N ALA A 12 15.29 -21.16 1.55
CA ALA A 12 13.90 -20.83 1.24
C ALA A 12 12.87 -21.75 1.93
N SER A 13 13.24 -23.02 2.21
CA SER A 13 12.40 -23.96 2.96
C SER A 13 12.12 -23.51 4.40
N GLU A 14 12.98 -22.70 4.98
CA GLU A 14 12.81 -22.13 6.33
C GLU A 14 11.81 -20.97 6.37
N LEU A 15 11.47 -20.41 5.20
CA LEU A 15 10.40 -19.40 5.04
C LEU A 15 9.00 -20.00 5.17
N GLN A 16 8.89 -21.33 5.41
CA GLN A 16 7.61 -22.03 5.42
C GLN A 16 6.55 -21.38 6.30
N ALA A 17 5.36 -21.44 5.73
CA ALA A 17 4.11 -20.78 6.11
C ALA A 17 3.76 -20.89 7.61
N ARG A 18 4.31 -20.01 8.42
CA ARG A 18 3.70 -19.64 9.69
C ARG A 18 2.85 -18.39 9.43
N ASP A 19 1.73 -18.26 10.14
CA ASP A 19 0.95 -17.01 10.14
C ASP A 19 1.76 -15.89 10.81
N ALA A 20 2.78 -15.40 10.10
CA ALA A 20 3.71 -14.39 10.59
C ALA A 20 4.28 -13.56 9.43
N ALA A 21 4.58 -12.31 9.70
CA ALA A 21 5.36 -11.47 8.80
C ALA A 21 6.83 -11.45 9.24
N LEU A 22 7.72 -11.35 8.27
CA LEU A 22 9.16 -11.32 8.47
C LEU A 22 9.69 -9.94 8.05
N PHE A 23 10.27 -9.21 8.99
CA PHE A 23 10.92 -7.94 8.74
C PHE A 23 12.42 -8.15 8.61
N ILE A 24 12.99 -7.85 7.44
CA ILE A 24 14.39 -8.12 7.14
C ILE A 24 15.26 -7.03 7.78
N THR A 25 16.25 -7.46 8.55
CA THR A 25 17.25 -6.57 9.15
C THR A 25 18.61 -6.69 8.45
N LYS A 26 18.86 -7.82 7.74
CA LYS A 26 20.08 -8.06 6.96
C LYS A 26 19.86 -9.19 5.96
N GLY A 27 20.66 -9.22 4.90
CA GLY A 27 20.63 -10.24 3.85
C GLY A 27 19.72 -9.86 2.69
N VAL A 28 19.63 -10.76 1.70
CA VAL A 28 18.88 -10.56 0.45
C VAL A 28 18.07 -11.80 0.08
N ALA A 29 16.77 -11.59 -0.17
CA ALA A 29 15.89 -12.57 -0.79
C ALA A 29 15.44 -12.09 -2.16
N LEU A 30 15.28 -13.02 -3.10
CA LEU A 30 14.72 -12.78 -4.41
C LEU A 30 13.36 -13.47 -4.52
N LEU A 31 12.35 -12.71 -4.91
CA LEU A 31 11.04 -13.24 -5.26
C LEU A 31 10.94 -13.36 -6.77
N ARG A 32 10.67 -14.57 -7.27
CA ARG A 32 10.24 -14.81 -8.64
C ARG A 32 8.73 -14.98 -8.65
N ASP A 33 8.03 -13.95 -9.01
CA ASP A 33 6.57 -14.02 -9.09
C ASP A 33 6.15 -14.24 -10.54
N HIS A 34 5.58 -15.41 -10.80
CA HIS A 34 5.03 -15.78 -12.11
C HIS A 34 3.53 -15.55 -12.20
N SER A 35 2.87 -15.13 -11.12
CA SER A 35 1.41 -15.19 -11.01
C SER A 35 0.68 -13.85 -10.90
N VAL A 36 1.38 -12.75 -10.66
CA VAL A 36 0.73 -11.44 -10.47
C VAL A 36 0.41 -10.76 -11.80
N PHE A 37 1.20 -11.05 -12.82
CA PHE A 37 1.03 -10.57 -14.17
C PHE A 37 1.07 -11.78 -15.10
N ASP A 38 0.37 -11.71 -16.22
CA ASP A 38 0.32 -12.74 -17.26
C ASP A 38 1.62 -13.56 -17.41
N THR A 39 1.51 -14.86 -17.65
CA THR A 39 2.51 -15.91 -17.53
C THR A 39 3.80 -15.72 -18.32
N THR A 40 3.97 -14.62 -19.03
CA THR A 40 5.10 -14.35 -19.94
C THR A 40 6.20 -13.45 -19.36
N ILE A 41 5.99 -12.79 -18.22
CA ILE A 41 6.97 -11.85 -17.67
C ILE A 41 7.56 -12.37 -16.36
N HIS A 42 8.84 -12.70 -16.41
CA HIS A 42 9.64 -13.09 -15.26
C HIS A 42 10.22 -11.86 -14.57
N SER A 43 9.45 -11.21 -13.69
CA SER A 43 10.00 -10.16 -12.84
C SER A 43 10.66 -10.80 -11.61
N THR A 44 11.93 -10.50 -11.40
CA THR A 44 12.65 -10.86 -10.16
C THR A 44 12.72 -9.63 -9.28
N GLN A 45 12.23 -9.75 -8.04
CA GLN A 45 12.26 -8.67 -7.06
C GLN A 45 13.24 -8.99 -5.95
N SER A 46 14.04 -8.01 -5.58
CA SER A 46 14.95 -8.11 -4.45
C SER A 46 14.31 -7.52 -3.20
N PHE A 47 14.42 -8.26 -2.09
CA PHE A 47 14.02 -7.84 -0.76
C PHE A 47 15.25 -7.85 0.15
N SER A 48 15.49 -6.75 0.83
CA SER A 48 16.68 -6.52 1.65
C SER A 48 16.35 -5.87 2.99
N ALA A 49 17.34 -5.43 3.74
CA ALA A 49 17.12 -4.73 5.00
C ALA A 49 16.19 -3.52 4.84
N GLY A 50 15.16 -3.46 5.66
CA GLY A 50 14.08 -2.46 5.57
C GLY A 50 12.84 -2.95 4.83
N ASP A 51 12.88 -4.12 4.19
CA ASP A 51 11.72 -4.74 3.55
C ASP A 51 11.04 -5.76 4.45
N SER A 52 9.85 -6.20 4.04
CA SER A 52 9.11 -7.26 4.74
C SER A 52 8.63 -8.34 3.78
N ILE A 53 8.72 -9.58 4.23
CA ILE A 53 8.20 -10.76 3.55
C ILE A 53 6.89 -11.16 4.22
N TYR A 54 5.87 -11.51 3.43
CA TYR A 54 4.56 -12.01 3.85
C TYR A 54 3.66 -11.01 4.62
N LEU A 55 4.04 -9.74 4.82
CA LEU A 55 3.24 -8.80 5.63
C LEU A 55 1.81 -8.64 5.10
N ALA A 56 1.64 -8.33 3.82
CA ALA A 56 0.32 -8.15 3.22
C ALA A 56 -0.51 -9.45 3.23
N ALA A 57 0.12 -10.61 2.98
CA ALA A 57 -0.51 -11.92 3.04
C ALA A 57 -0.98 -12.26 4.46
N THR A 58 -0.14 -12.02 5.46
CA THR A 58 -0.42 -12.22 6.89
C THR A 58 -1.60 -11.36 7.34
N LEU A 59 -1.62 -10.07 6.97
CA LEU A 59 -2.71 -9.15 7.31
C LEU A 59 -4.05 -9.59 6.69
N SER A 60 -4.03 -10.07 5.45
CA SER A 60 -5.24 -10.50 4.71
C SER A 60 -5.59 -11.98 4.89
N LYS A 61 -4.83 -12.74 5.69
CA LYS A 61 -4.98 -14.21 5.86
C LYS A 61 -4.96 -14.97 4.51
N ARG A 62 -4.20 -14.49 3.54
CA ARG A 62 -4.01 -15.17 2.26
C ARG A 62 -2.94 -16.26 2.38
N ARG A 63 -3.00 -17.28 1.50
CA ARG A 63 -1.94 -18.27 1.39
C ARG A 63 -0.61 -17.63 0.99
N LEU A 64 0.47 -18.19 1.50
CA LEU A 64 1.85 -17.70 1.32
C LEU A 64 2.53 -18.55 0.23
N ASP A 65 1.96 -18.56 -0.97
CA ASP A 65 2.41 -19.43 -2.08
C ASP A 65 3.50 -18.78 -2.95
N ARG A 66 4.32 -17.89 -2.36
CA ARG A 66 5.34 -17.18 -3.12
C ARG A 66 6.67 -17.88 -3.05
N ASN A 67 7.31 -18.08 -4.20
CA ASN A 67 8.62 -18.68 -4.33
C ASN A 67 9.71 -17.65 -4.11
N TYR A 68 10.23 -17.60 -2.87
CA TYR A 68 11.43 -16.85 -2.56
C TYR A 68 12.67 -17.72 -2.73
N THR A 69 13.74 -17.12 -3.23
CA THR A 69 15.10 -17.67 -3.22
C THR A 69 15.93 -16.83 -2.26
N ILE A 70 16.63 -17.47 -1.34
CA ILE A 70 17.58 -16.77 -0.45
C ILE A 70 18.89 -16.62 -1.22
N HIS A 71 19.25 -15.38 -1.51
CA HIS A 71 20.52 -15.06 -2.15
C HIS A 71 21.64 -14.86 -1.14
N GLU A 72 21.30 -14.19 -0.03
CA GLU A 72 22.17 -14.06 1.14
C GLU A 72 21.36 -14.40 2.38
N PRO A 73 21.95 -15.06 3.40
CA PRO A 73 21.25 -15.41 4.64
C PRO A 73 20.53 -14.20 5.24
N LEU A 74 19.24 -14.36 5.57
CA LEU A 74 18.42 -13.30 6.11
C LEU A 74 18.46 -13.29 7.63
N GLU A 75 18.81 -12.16 8.22
CA GLU A 75 18.43 -11.87 9.59
C GLU A 75 17.07 -11.19 9.58
N VAL A 76 16.09 -11.77 10.28
CA VAL A 76 14.72 -11.24 10.30
C VAL A 76 14.17 -11.13 11.72
N VAL A 77 13.25 -10.20 11.90
CA VAL A 77 12.33 -10.18 13.04
C VAL A 77 10.99 -10.75 12.56
N SER A 78 10.63 -11.92 13.07
CA SER A 78 9.33 -12.55 12.83
C SER A 78 8.31 -12.00 13.81
N VAL A 79 7.15 -11.56 13.31
CA VAL A 79 6.04 -11.06 14.13
C VAL A 79 4.79 -11.89 13.83
N ASP A 80 4.16 -12.42 14.88
CA ASP A 80 2.97 -13.25 14.78
C ASP A 80 1.80 -12.49 14.12
N GLY A 81 1.09 -13.18 13.23
CA GLY A 81 0.02 -12.59 12.44
C GLY A 81 -1.20 -12.15 13.27
N SER A 82 -1.48 -12.85 14.37
CA SER A 82 -2.58 -12.46 15.27
C SER A 82 -2.28 -11.13 15.95
N VAL A 83 -1.00 -10.91 16.31
CA VAL A 83 -0.54 -9.67 16.92
C VAL A 83 -0.59 -8.51 15.93
N LEU A 84 -0.13 -8.73 14.68
CA LEU A 84 -0.20 -7.73 13.62
C LEU A 84 -1.64 -7.31 13.34
N ARG A 85 -2.52 -8.27 13.13
CA ARG A 85 -3.94 -7.99 12.85
C ARG A 85 -4.62 -7.28 14.01
N LYS A 86 -4.35 -7.70 15.26
CA LYS A 86 -4.89 -7.03 16.44
C LYS A 86 -4.38 -5.60 16.57
N ALA A 87 -3.10 -5.35 16.29
CA ALA A 87 -2.53 -4.01 16.28
C ALA A 87 -3.23 -3.12 15.24
N VAL A 88 -3.39 -3.60 14.01
CA VAL A 88 -4.06 -2.87 12.94
C VAL A 88 -5.55 -2.65 13.25
N MET A 89 -6.25 -3.65 13.81
CA MET A 89 -7.66 -3.48 14.24
C MET A 89 -7.85 -2.42 15.31
N ASN A 90 -6.87 -2.22 16.17
CA ASN A 90 -6.90 -1.23 17.24
C ASN A 90 -6.30 0.12 16.84
N ALA A 91 -5.81 0.26 15.63
CA ALA A 91 -5.35 1.52 15.07
C ALA A 91 -6.51 2.51 14.92
N SER A 92 -6.19 3.79 14.74
CA SER A 92 -7.17 4.80 14.40
C SER A 92 -7.94 4.40 13.14
N PHE A 93 -9.16 4.90 13.01
CA PHE A 93 -10.03 4.50 11.92
C PHE A 93 -9.43 4.83 10.55
N LEU A 94 -8.77 5.99 10.42
CA LEU A 94 -8.07 6.40 9.21
C LEU A 94 -6.89 5.49 8.88
N VAL A 95 -6.03 5.20 9.86
CA VAL A 95 -4.82 4.38 9.65
C VAL A 95 -5.18 2.94 9.33
N ASN A 96 -6.19 2.38 9.99
CA ASN A 96 -6.74 1.06 9.68
C ASN A 96 -7.22 1.02 8.22
N GLU A 97 -7.95 2.05 7.78
CA GLU A 97 -8.50 2.12 6.42
C GLU A 97 -7.40 2.25 5.36
N ILE A 98 -6.39 3.10 5.62
CA ILE A 98 -5.23 3.23 4.72
C ILE A 98 -4.54 1.87 4.55
N ILE A 99 -4.28 1.14 5.65
CA ILE A 99 -3.63 -0.17 5.59
C ILE A 99 -4.50 -1.17 4.81
N ARG A 100 -5.81 -1.25 5.09
CA ARG A 100 -6.73 -2.17 4.42
C ARG A 100 -6.84 -1.90 2.92
N ASN A 101 -7.01 -0.64 2.53
CA ASN A 101 -7.06 -0.23 1.13
C ASN A 101 -5.75 -0.56 0.42
N SER A 102 -4.61 -0.24 1.04
CA SER A 102 -3.29 -0.55 0.47
C SER A 102 -3.09 -2.06 0.28
N VAL A 103 -3.45 -2.90 1.28
CA VAL A 103 -3.41 -4.37 1.15
C VAL A 103 -4.33 -4.86 0.04
N THR A 104 -5.52 -4.31 -0.08
CA THR A 104 -6.46 -4.63 -1.15
C THR A 104 -5.84 -4.30 -2.51
N ARG A 105 -5.25 -3.12 -2.67
CA ARG A 105 -4.60 -2.69 -3.92
C ARG A 105 -3.36 -3.51 -4.28
N ILE A 106 -2.60 -4.01 -3.28
CA ILE A 106 -1.47 -4.92 -3.52
C ILE A 106 -1.92 -6.21 -4.21
N TYR A 107 -3.08 -6.73 -3.83
CA TYR A 107 -3.61 -7.99 -4.37
C TYR A 107 -4.70 -7.83 -5.43
N ALA A 108 -5.22 -6.64 -5.61
CA ALA A 108 -6.43 -6.47 -6.41
C ALA A 108 -6.16 -6.43 -7.90
N ASN A 109 -6.85 -7.33 -8.57
CA ASN A 109 -7.56 -6.97 -9.78
C ASN A 109 -8.97 -6.54 -9.38
N LYS A 110 -9.16 -5.23 -9.06
CA LYS A 110 -10.48 -4.57 -8.99
C LYS A 110 -11.51 -5.08 -7.95
N GLN A 111 -11.14 -5.36 -6.70
CA GLN A 111 -12.18 -5.51 -5.66
C GLN A 111 -12.55 -4.15 -5.07
N ARG A 112 -13.83 -3.79 -5.19
CA ARG A 112 -14.41 -2.59 -4.58
C ARG A 112 -14.46 -2.74 -3.05
N ALA A 113 -14.30 -1.63 -2.34
CA ALA A 113 -14.47 -1.59 -0.89
C ALA A 113 -15.89 -1.99 -0.48
N ASN A 114 -16.06 -2.37 0.80
CA ASN A 114 -17.38 -2.71 1.33
C ASN A 114 -18.19 -1.42 1.58
N PRO A 115 -19.36 -1.21 0.94
CA PRO A 115 -20.15 0.01 1.07
C PRO A 115 -20.48 0.41 2.52
N VAL A 116 -20.78 -0.56 3.38
CA VAL A 116 -21.11 -0.30 4.81
C VAL A 116 -19.93 0.30 5.56
N PHE A 117 -18.73 -0.02 5.16
CA PHE A 117 -17.52 0.50 5.78
C PHE A 117 -17.25 1.94 5.35
N GLU A 118 -17.48 2.25 4.09
CA GLU A 118 -17.35 3.59 3.51
C GLU A 118 -18.28 4.59 4.19
N ASP A 119 -19.53 4.23 4.41
CA ASP A 119 -20.50 5.05 5.14
C ASP A 119 -19.99 5.43 6.53
N ARG A 120 -19.40 4.48 7.26
CA ARG A 120 -18.82 4.75 8.59
C ARG A 120 -17.62 5.69 8.52
N PHE A 121 -16.75 5.53 7.53
CA PHE A 121 -15.60 6.39 7.32
C PHE A 121 -16.05 7.81 7.00
N LEU A 122 -16.95 7.96 6.03
CA LEU A 122 -17.51 9.25 5.65
C LEU A 122 -18.23 9.93 6.81
N LEU A 123 -18.99 9.17 7.60
CA LEU A 123 -19.69 9.71 8.76
C LEU A 123 -18.73 10.17 9.87
N HIS A 124 -17.67 9.40 10.12
CA HIS A 124 -16.67 9.73 11.15
C HIS A 124 -15.92 11.03 10.85
N TYR A 125 -15.54 11.24 9.59
CA TYR A 125 -14.76 12.41 9.16
C TYR A 125 -15.60 13.49 8.45
N LYS A 126 -16.94 13.43 8.53
CA LYS A 126 -17.86 14.32 7.78
C LYS A 126 -17.55 15.82 7.92
N ASP A 127 -17.19 16.25 9.14
CA ASP A 127 -16.92 17.64 9.46
C ASP A 127 -15.46 18.06 9.17
N SER A 128 -14.59 17.08 8.86
CA SER A 128 -13.17 17.29 8.54
C SER A 128 -12.91 17.34 7.04
N PHE A 129 -13.87 16.92 6.21
CA PHE A 129 -13.72 16.92 4.77
C PHE A 129 -13.91 18.31 4.15
N LYS A 130 -12.95 18.69 3.31
CA LYS A 130 -13.11 19.79 2.36
C LYS A 130 -13.58 19.23 1.02
N LYS A 131 -14.73 19.68 0.55
CA LYS A 131 -15.30 19.23 -0.75
C LYS A 131 -14.67 20.01 -1.90
N SER A 132 -14.37 19.31 -2.99
CA SER A 132 -13.93 19.91 -4.25
C SER A 132 -14.54 19.18 -5.45
N SER A 133 -14.71 19.88 -6.54
CA SER A 133 -15.15 19.31 -7.82
C SER A 133 -14.07 19.54 -8.86
N VAL A 134 -13.77 18.53 -9.66
CA VAL A 134 -12.77 18.58 -10.72
C VAL A 134 -13.43 18.08 -12.00
N ARG A 135 -13.27 18.83 -13.08
CA ARG A 135 -13.82 18.45 -14.40
C ARG A 135 -12.96 17.36 -15.03
N LYS A 136 -13.57 16.59 -15.92
CA LYS A 136 -12.88 15.63 -16.77
C LYS A 136 -11.59 16.23 -17.35
N ASP A 137 -10.55 15.40 -17.43
CA ASP A 137 -9.21 15.69 -17.98
C ASP A 137 -8.42 16.77 -17.21
N GLN A 138 -8.94 17.31 -16.11
CA GLN A 138 -8.22 18.28 -15.28
C GLN A 138 -7.33 17.57 -14.24
N PRO A 139 -6.15 18.13 -13.94
CA PRO A 139 -5.29 17.63 -12.90
C PRO A 139 -5.88 17.89 -11.50
N ILE A 140 -5.75 16.91 -10.61
CA ILE A 140 -6.05 17.06 -9.19
C ILE A 140 -4.79 17.50 -8.43
N PHE A 141 -3.66 16.92 -8.78
CA PHE A 141 -2.32 17.38 -8.43
C PHE A 141 -1.28 16.81 -9.40
N LEU A 142 -0.11 17.43 -9.44
CA LEU A 142 0.99 17.06 -10.32
C LEU A 142 2.24 16.65 -9.51
N VAL A 143 3.14 15.91 -10.17
CA VAL A 143 4.48 15.60 -9.63
C VAL A 143 5.16 16.88 -9.16
N GLY A 144 5.85 16.79 -8.02
CA GLY A 144 6.56 17.92 -7.41
C GLY A 144 5.72 18.83 -6.52
N GLU A 145 4.40 18.78 -6.58
CA GLU A 145 3.56 19.58 -5.69
C GLU A 145 3.65 19.10 -4.23
N PRO A 146 3.58 20.02 -3.26
CA PRO A 146 3.48 19.65 -1.86
C PRO A 146 2.12 19.00 -1.56
N PRO A 147 2.07 17.94 -0.71
CA PRO A 147 0.81 17.28 -0.39
C PRO A 147 -0.08 18.18 0.46
N LYS A 148 -1.31 18.41 0.01
CA LYS A 148 -2.36 19.14 0.74
C LYS A 148 -3.13 18.22 1.70
N GLY A 149 -3.25 16.95 1.37
CA GLY A 149 -3.98 15.96 2.16
C GLY A 149 -4.21 14.66 1.39
N LEU A 150 -5.10 13.85 1.95
CA LEU A 150 -5.60 12.60 1.42
C LEU A 150 -6.93 12.87 0.70
N TYR A 151 -7.06 12.42 -0.53
CA TYR A 151 -8.28 12.57 -1.33
C TYR A 151 -9.10 11.29 -1.32
N PHE A 152 -10.39 11.43 -1.11
CA PHE A 152 -11.38 10.36 -1.23
C PHE A 152 -12.30 10.67 -2.44
N ILE A 153 -12.58 9.66 -3.28
CA ILE A 153 -13.44 9.80 -4.46
C ILE A 153 -14.88 9.55 -4.04
N ALA A 154 -15.65 10.63 -3.85
CA ALA A 154 -17.08 10.52 -3.52
C ALA A 154 -17.94 10.24 -4.75
N LYS A 155 -17.49 10.68 -5.94
CA LYS A 155 -18.13 10.40 -7.23
C LYS A 155 -17.11 10.55 -8.34
N GLY A 156 -17.20 9.68 -9.35
CA GLY A 156 -16.35 9.70 -10.53
C GLY A 156 -15.15 8.78 -10.42
N SER A 157 -14.16 8.99 -11.27
CA SER A 157 -12.96 8.17 -11.38
C SER A 157 -11.74 8.99 -11.76
N VAL A 158 -10.57 8.54 -11.36
CA VAL A 158 -9.28 9.19 -11.62
C VAL A 158 -8.26 8.20 -12.16
N PHE A 159 -7.24 8.70 -12.87
CA PHE A 159 -6.09 7.89 -13.25
C PHE A 159 -4.79 8.52 -12.78
N LEU A 160 -3.82 7.65 -12.50
CA LEU A 160 -2.50 8.01 -12.05
C LEU A 160 -1.51 7.82 -13.20
N THR A 161 -0.61 8.80 -13.35
CA THR A 161 0.50 8.70 -14.32
C THR A 161 1.84 8.94 -13.65
N THR A 162 2.90 8.48 -14.30
CA THR A 162 4.26 8.90 -14.00
C THR A 162 4.48 10.36 -14.42
N GLU A 163 5.68 10.88 -14.19
CA GLU A 163 6.10 12.20 -14.68
C GLU A 163 6.05 12.28 -16.21
N GLU A 164 6.38 11.19 -16.89
CA GLU A 164 6.33 11.06 -18.36
C GLU A 164 4.92 10.81 -18.90
N HIS A 165 3.89 10.98 -18.07
CA HIS A 165 2.47 10.81 -18.41
C HIS A 165 2.03 9.38 -18.77
N ALA A 166 2.85 8.35 -18.51
CA ALA A 166 2.42 6.98 -18.70
C ALA A 166 1.42 6.57 -17.61
N LYS A 167 0.23 6.16 -18.03
CA LYS A 167 -0.87 5.73 -17.15
C LYS A 167 -0.60 4.33 -16.60
N PHE A 168 -0.68 4.14 -15.29
CA PHE A 168 -0.45 2.84 -14.66
C PHE A 168 -1.51 2.38 -13.67
N ALA A 169 -2.41 3.27 -13.22
CA ALA A 169 -3.48 2.90 -12.29
C ALA A 169 -4.72 3.75 -12.51
N GLU A 170 -5.87 3.15 -12.25
CA GLU A 170 -7.17 3.81 -12.19
C GLU A 170 -7.78 3.58 -10.81
N LEU A 171 -8.46 4.62 -10.29
CA LEU A 171 -9.18 4.60 -9.05
C LEU A 171 -10.60 5.09 -9.26
N TYR A 172 -11.54 4.54 -8.52
CA TYR A 172 -12.97 4.72 -8.70
C TYR A 172 -13.61 5.24 -7.42
N GLU A 173 -14.94 5.47 -7.49
CA GLU A 173 -15.72 5.79 -6.28
C GLU A 173 -15.34 4.89 -5.13
N THR A 174 -15.18 5.50 -3.93
CA THR A 174 -14.81 4.85 -2.68
C THR A 174 -13.32 4.54 -2.49
N ASP A 175 -12.52 4.70 -3.55
CA ASP A 175 -11.07 4.69 -3.40
C ASP A 175 -10.57 6.02 -2.84
N PHE A 176 -9.37 5.98 -2.26
CA PHE A 176 -8.64 7.19 -1.90
C PHE A 176 -7.19 7.14 -2.41
N PHE A 177 -6.59 8.32 -2.49
CA PHE A 177 -5.25 8.49 -3.03
C PHE A 177 -4.54 9.68 -2.42
N GLY A 178 -3.24 9.75 -2.61
CA GLY A 178 -2.39 10.83 -2.13
C GLY A 178 -1.82 10.59 -0.73
N GLU A 179 -2.04 9.41 -0.14
CA GLU A 179 -1.48 8.97 1.14
C GLU A 179 0.04 8.88 1.10
N GLY A 180 0.61 8.46 -0.03
CA GLY A 180 2.02 8.15 -0.16
C GLY A 180 2.94 9.30 0.23
N SER A 181 2.76 10.46 -0.38
CA SER A 181 3.59 11.63 -0.09
C SER A 181 3.41 12.18 1.34
N ILE A 182 2.31 11.85 2.01
CA ILE A 182 2.11 12.18 3.42
C ILE A 182 2.91 11.21 4.30
N ILE A 183 2.81 9.90 4.03
CA ILE A 183 3.50 8.85 4.77
C ILE A 183 5.02 8.98 4.62
N THR A 184 5.51 9.24 3.42
CA THR A 184 6.94 9.40 3.13
C THR A 184 7.48 10.80 3.41
N SER A 185 6.61 11.76 3.74
CA SER A 185 6.97 13.17 3.95
C SER A 185 7.68 13.80 2.74
N THR A 186 7.26 13.43 1.52
CA THR A 186 7.81 13.92 0.25
C THR A 186 6.78 14.74 -0.51
N ASN A 187 7.20 15.38 -1.60
CA ASN A 187 6.28 15.95 -2.61
C ASN A 187 5.59 14.83 -3.40
N ARG A 188 4.56 15.18 -4.18
CA ARG A 188 3.83 14.25 -5.03
C ARG A 188 4.78 13.57 -6.02
N SER A 189 4.76 12.25 -6.07
CA SER A 189 5.59 11.43 -6.98
C SER A 189 4.83 10.98 -8.23
N LYS A 190 3.55 11.30 -8.34
CA LYS A 190 2.66 10.91 -9.45
C LYS A 190 1.78 12.09 -9.82
N ASN A 191 1.35 12.14 -11.10
CA ASN A 191 0.24 13.00 -11.51
C ASN A 191 -1.07 12.27 -11.31
N VAL A 192 -2.13 12.98 -10.96
CA VAL A 192 -3.50 12.43 -10.89
C VAL A 192 -4.45 13.33 -11.66
N TYR A 193 -5.19 12.73 -12.57
CA TYR A 193 -6.16 13.41 -13.44
C TYR A 193 -7.55 12.78 -13.28
N ALA A 194 -8.57 13.59 -13.44
CA ALA A 194 -9.96 13.14 -13.49
C ALA A 194 -10.27 12.46 -14.83
N MET A 195 -10.82 11.23 -14.81
CA MET A 195 -11.29 10.52 -16.02
C MET A 195 -12.66 10.99 -16.47
N GLU A 196 -13.42 11.54 -15.55
CA GLU A 196 -14.75 12.12 -15.71
C GLU A 196 -14.93 13.25 -14.68
N ASP A 197 -16.07 13.93 -14.68
CA ASP A 197 -16.36 14.93 -13.65
C ASP A 197 -16.40 14.29 -12.27
N CYS A 198 -15.50 14.70 -11.38
CA CYS A 198 -15.30 14.12 -10.06
C CYS A 198 -15.80 15.03 -8.94
N SER A 199 -16.36 14.41 -7.90
CA SER A 199 -16.54 15.01 -6.59
C SER A 199 -15.55 14.35 -5.60
N LEU A 200 -14.69 15.16 -5.00
CA LEU A 200 -13.62 14.71 -4.12
C LEU A 200 -13.82 15.26 -2.71
N LEU A 201 -13.45 14.45 -1.72
CA LEU A 201 -13.37 14.84 -0.33
C LEU A 201 -11.91 14.84 0.08
N LEU A 202 -11.41 15.95 0.58
CA LEU A 202 -10.02 16.12 1.02
C LEU A 202 -9.96 16.13 2.54
N LEU A 203 -9.22 15.18 3.12
CA LEU A 203 -8.76 15.27 4.51
C LEU A 203 -7.44 16.02 4.56
N ASP A 204 -7.37 17.00 5.46
CA ASP A 204 -6.17 17.83 5.61
C ASP A 204 -4.93 17.00 5.97
N LYS A 205 -3.78 17.38 5.41
CA LYS A 205 -2.49 16.72 5.67
C LYS A 205 -2.16 16.62 7.15
N GLN A 206 -2.42 17.69 7.92
CA GLN A 206 -2.06 17.74 9.35
C GLN A 206 -2.88 16.73 10.13
N LEU A 207 -4.18 16.61 9.86
CA LEU A 207 -5.05 15.62 10.49
C LEU A 207 -4.53 14.21 10.23
N VAL A 208 -4.20 13.88 8.98
CA VAL A 208 -3.65 12.55 8.61
C VAL A 208 -2.34 12.28 9.33
N LEU A 209 -1.44 13.27 9.42
CA LEU A 209 -0.16 13.13 10.11
C LEU A 209 -0.34 12.93 11.62
N ASP A 210 -1.28 13.63 12.24
CA ASP A 210 -1.50 13.56 13.69
C ASP A 210 -2.07 12.19 14.06
N GLU A 211 -2.97 11.65 13.25
CA GLU A 211 -3.44 10.28 13.44
C GLU A 211 -2.32 9.24 13.30
N ILE A 212 -1.50 9.35 12.25
CA ILE A 212 -0.34 8.44 12.09
C ILE A 212 0.65 8.58 13.26
N ARG A 213 0.91 9.79 13.73
CA ARG A 213 1.85 10.04 14.83
C ARG A 213 1.36 9.46 16.15
N SER A 214 0.06 9.42 16.37
CA SER A 214 -0.55 8.88 17.60
C SER A 214 -0.47 7.35 17.69
N GLU A 215 -0.20 6.67 16.55
CA GLU A 215 -0.16 5.22 16.50
C GLU A 215 1.03 4.62 17.26
N ILE A 216 0.83 3.38 17.72
CA ILE A 216 1.93 2.59 18.32
C ILE A 216 3.01 2.26 17.28
N PRO A 217 4.28 2.06 17.70
CA PRO A 217 5.38 1.81 16.77
C PRO A 217 5.16 0.65 15.80
N LEU A 218 4.47 -0.42 16.25
CA LEU A 218 4.16 -1.56 15.39
C LEU A 218 3.22 -1.18 14.22
N VAL A 219 2.21 -0.36 14.47
CA VAL A 219 1.28 0.10 13.43
C VAL A 219 1.98 1.02 12.44
N LYS A 220 2.85 1.92 12.90
CA LYS A 220 3.69 2.77 12.05
C LYS A 220 4.60 1.94 11.15
N LEU A 221 5.23 0.90 11.70
CA LEU A 221 6.07 -0.03 10.96
C LEU A 221 5.24 -0.75 9.87
N VAL A 222 4.08 -1.29 10.22
CA VAL A 222 3.16 -1.94 9.27
C VAL A 222 2.77 -0.97 8.16
N LEU A 223 2.36 0.24 8.48
CA LEU A 223 1.95 1.25 7.51
C LEU A 223 3.07 1.56 6.52
N SER A 224 4.29 1.81 7.01
CA SER A 224 5.45 2.08 6.17
C SER A 224 5.77 0.93 5.21
N HIS A 225 5.82 -0.29 5.72
CA HIS A 225 6.14 -1.46 4.89
C HIS A 225 5.05 -1.82 3.89
N ILE A 226 3.77 -1.69 4.26
CA ILE A 226 2.65 -1.92 3.34
C ILE A 226 2.67 -0.87 2.23
N PHE A 227 2.97 0.38 2.57
CA PHE A 227 3.08 1.43 1.57
C PHE A 227 4.27 1.19 0.59
N ASN A 228 5.44 0.84 1.10
CA ASN A 228 6.60 0.49 0.26
C ASN A 228 6.28 -0.67 -0.69
N LEU A 229 5.59 -1.71 -0.18
CA LEU A 229 5.17 -2.83 -1.01
C LEU A 229 4.15 -2.41 -2.08
N LEU A 230 3.19 -1.55 -1.76
CA LEU A 230 2.23 -1.02 -2.72
C LEU A 230 2.94 -0.21 -3.83
N GLU A 231 3.90 0.62 -3.46
CA GLU A 231 4.67 1.41 -4.43
C GLU A 231 5.50 0.51 -5.35
N LEU A 232 6.15 -0.52 -4.80
CA LEU A 232 6.83 -1.54 -5.58
C LEU A 232 5.88 -2.22 -6.58
N MET A 233 4.70 -2.62 -6.14
CA MET A 233 3.69 -3.24 -7.01
C MET A 233 3.21 -2.29 -8.12
N ASN A 234 3.11 -0.99 -7.83
CA ASN A 234 2.77 0.01 -8.84
C ASN A 234 3.88 0.15 -9.89
N GLN A 235 5.16 0.15 -9.47
CA GLN A 235 6.30 0.20 -10.38
C GLN A 235 6.35 -1.01 -11.31
N LEU A 236 6.06 -2.20 -10.80
CA LEU A 236 6.01 -3.43 -11.61
C LEU A 236 4.88 -3.42 -12.63
N ARG A 237 3.71 -2.93 -12.24
CA ARG A 237 2.60 -2.76 -13.18
C ARG A 237 2.95 -1.80 -14.31
N PHE A 238 3.73 -0.76 -13.99
CA PHE A 238 4.21 0.19 -14.97
C PHE A 238 5.23 -0.43 -15.94
N SER A 239 6.28 -1.08 -15.44
CA SER A 239 7.30 -1.72 -16.30
C SER A 239 6.74 -2.81 -17.21
N HIS A 240 5.62 -3.44 -16.81
CA HIS A 240 4.91 -4.38 -17.66
C HIS A 240 4.21 -3.70 -18.84
N LEU A 241 3.65 -2.51 -18.65
CA LEU A 241 2.99 -1.75 -19.72
C LEU A 241 3.99 -1.24 -20.78
N GLU A 242 5.21 -0.89 -20.38
CA GLU A 242 6.26 -0.48 -21.31
C GLU A 242 6.86 -1.65 -22.13
N GLY A 243 6.89 -2.87 -21.56
CA GLY A 243 7.40 -4.07 -22.24
C GLY A 243 6.46 -4.66 -23.29
N VAL A 244 5.23 -4.15 -23.41
CA VAL A 244 4.19 -4.60 -24.38
C VAL A 244 4.05 -3.60 -25.55
N ALA A 245 4.74 -2.47 -25.52
CA ALA A 245 4.83 -1.49 -26.60
C ALA A 245 6.10 -1.72 -27.41
#